data_953e88f7c750f5570d21b794b7e19b30
#
_entry.id   953e88f7c750f5570d21b794b7e19b30
#
_cell.length_a   1.000
_cell.length_b   1.000
_cell.length_c   1.000
_cell.angle_alpha   90.00
_cell.angle_beta   90.00
_cell.angle_gamma   90.00
#
_symmetry.space_group_name_H-M   'P 1'
#
loop_
_entity.id
_entity.type
_entity.pdbx_description
1 polymer ?
#
loop_
_entity_poly.entity_id
_entity_poly.type
_entity_poly.pdbx_seq_one_letter_code
_entity_poly.pdbx_strand_id
1 'polypeptide(L)'
;MKEIEILNKILPIFQQRPEISTGPGDDCAVIDLDETCLLAAVDQLVEGIHYYPNIAPERIAAKLLKRNLSDIAAMGGVPTYALLALASNRSDDQWFNKFYQGLEKEARRWDVSICGGDLSSLPAEGVKDVMSLTILGFCPLGRACLRANAKPGDLLYATGFFGNSLHSEHHLDFTPRLPEGKFLAKNFSSAMIDVSDGLLLDASRIAKASNLALILDLSAIPLRSGADINSALSDGEDYELLFTVSPTFSEVLERNWNFETKLTRIGLFKSGAGVTSSDGRNLLKGLKTGYEHHNN
;
A
#
# COMPACT_ATOMS: atom_id res chain seq x y z
N MET A 1 -4.25 7.31 22.26
CA MET A 1 -3.03 6.50 22.00
C MET A 1 -2.94 6.36 20.48
N LYS A 2 -1.79 6.64 19.90
CA LYS A 2 -1.60 6.48 18.44
C LYS A 2 -1.59 4.99 18.06
N GLU A 3 -2.06 4.66 16.87
CA GLU A 3 -2.08 3.29 16.35
C GLU A 3 -0.74 2.58 16.52
N ILE A 4 0.34 3.21 16.08
CA ILE A 4 1.70 2.65 16.18
C ILE A 4 2.13 2.35 17.62
N GLU A 5 1.65 3.11 18.62
CA GLU A 5 1.93 2.86 20.02
C GLU A 5 1.20 1.63 20.54
N ILE A 6 -0.02 1.38 20.03
CA ILE A 6 -0.79 0.17 20.33
C ILE A 6 -0.08 -1.03 19.71
N LEU A 7 0.23 -0.96 18.43
CA LEU A 7 0.88 -2.05 17.69
C LEU A 7 2.22 -2.43 18.33
N ASN A 8 3.06 -1.47 18.66
CA ASN A 8 4.35 -1.74 19.34
C ASN A 8 4.22 -2.46 20.70
N LYS A 9 3.06 -2.32 21.36
CA LYS A 9 2.80 -3.00 22.63
C LYS A 9 2.26 -4.41 22.47
N ILE A 10 1.40 -4.63 21.47
CA ILE A 10 0.68 -5.89 21.31
C ILE A 10 1.41 -6.89 20.41
N LEU A 11 2.10 -6.44 19.36
CA LEU A 11 2.76 -7.34 18.42
C LEU A 11 3.81 -8.26 19.07
N PRO A 12 4.64 -7.81 20.06
CA PRO A 12 5.59 -8.68 20.74
C PRO A 12 4.95 -9.79 21.58
N ILE A 13 3.63 -9.72 21.84
CA ILE A 13 2.91 -10.74 22.62
C ILE A 13 2.73 -12.03 21.80
N PHE A 14 2.67 -11.90 20.46
CA PHE A 14 2.41 -13.03 19.60
C PHE A 14 3.67 -13.83 19.29
N GLN A 15 3.60 -15.13 19.58
CA GLN A 15 4.66 -16.06 19.19
C GLN A 15 4.66 -16.22 17.67
N GLN A 16 5.80 -15.98 17.04
CA GLN A 16 5.98 -16.23 15.62
C GLN A 16 6.44 -17.66 15.36
N ARG A 17 5.90 -18.29 14.35
CA ARG A 17 6.38 -19.58 13.86
C ARG A 17 7.64 -19.37 13.01
N PRO A 18 8.54 -20.36 12.92
CA PRO A 18 9.81 -20.22 12.20
C PRO A 18 9.63 -20.00 10.68
N GLU A 19 8.50 -20.42 10.12
CA GLU A 19 8.19 -20.25 8.70
C GLU A 19 7.81 -18.79 8.36
N ILE A 20 7.52 -17.95 9.36
CA ILE A 20 7.22 -16.53 9.13
C ILE A 20 8.54 -15.77 9.03
N SER A 21 9.03 -15.58 7.81
CA SER A 21 10.27 -14.84 7.53
C SER A 21 10.10 -13.32 7.68
N THR A 22 8.87 -12.81 7.48
CA THR A 22 8.52 -11.42 7.76
C THR A 22 7.15 -11.38 8.44
N GLY A 23 7.14 -10.89 9.67
CA GLY A 23 5.92 -10.67 10.44
C GLY A 23 5.37 -9.25 10.26
N PRO A 24 4.65 -8.71 11.27
CA PRO A 24 4.09 -7.37 11.22
C PRO A 24 5.16 -6.29 11.03
N GLY A 25 4.88 -5.30 10.15
CA GLY A 25 5.77 -4.16 9.91
C GLY A 25 6.15 -3.96 8.44
N ASP A 26 5.71 -4.84 7.57
CA ASP A 26 5.78 -4.70 6.11
C ASP A 26 4.37 -4.68 5.49
N ASP A 27 4.25 -4.56 4.16
CA ASP A 27 2.95 -4.52 3.46
C ASP A 27 2.22 -5.86 3.58
N CYS A 28 2.95 -6.98 3.54
CA CYS A 28 2.40 -8.32 3.81
C CYS A 28 3.23 -9.04 4.88
N ALA A 29 2.58 -9.96 5.58
CA ALA A 29 3.29 -11.06 6.22
C ALA A 29 3.84 -11.99 5.13
N VAL A 30 5.08 -12.48 5.32
CA VAL A 30 5.75 -13.42 4.42
C VAL A 30 5.94 -14.75 5.14
N ILE A 31 5.34 -15.79 4.61
CA ILE A 31 5.42 -17.16 5.14
C ILE A 31 6.16 -18.01 4.12
N ASP A 32 7.32 -18.51 4.51
CA ASP A 32 8.15 -19.32 3.64
C ASP A 32 7.55 -20.72 3.49
N LEU A 33 7.41 -21.15 2.24
CA LEU A 33 7.04 -22.48 1.82
C LEU A 33 8.26 -23.12 1.11
N ASP A 34 8.10 -24.30 0.52
CA ASP A 34 9.25 -25.03 -0.07
C ASP A 34 10.00 -24.20 -1.13
N GLU A 35 9.32 -23.77 -2.20
CA GLU A 35 9.94 -23.01 -3.31
C GLU A 35 9.37 -21.60 -3.47
N THR A 36 8.35 -21.26 -2.70
CA THR A 36 7.64 -19.99 -2.77
C THR A 36 7.46 -19.38 -1.39
N CYS A 37 7.09 -18.10 -1.35
CA CYS A 37 6.55 -17.47 -0.15
C CYS A 37 5.06 -17.19 -0.36
N LEU A 38 4.26 -17.48 0.66
CA LEU A 38 2.90 -16.98 0.77
C LEU A 38 2.96 -15.55 1.33
N LEU A 39 2.32 -14.63 0.62
CA LEU A 39 2.10 -13.24 1.04
C LEU A 39 0.67 -13.14 1.58
N ALA A 40 0.49 -12.54 2.75
CA ALA A 40 -0.81 -12.36 3.36
C ALA A 40 -0.95 -10.94 3.94
N ALA A 41 -1.98 -10.23 3.49
CA ALA A 41 -2.34 -8.91 4.00
C ALA A 41 -3.84 -8.84 4.30
N VAL A 42 -4.26 -7.87 5.11
CA VAL A 42 -5.65 -7.57 5.38
C VAL A 42 -5.84 -6.07 5.49
N ASP A 43 -6.77 -5.56 4.70
CA ASP A 43 -7.18 -4.16 4.72
C ASP A 43 -8.68 -4.03 4.95
N GLN A 44 -9.07 -2.89 5.56
CA GLN A 44 -10.46 -2.59 5.90
C GLN A 44 -10.96 -1.34 5.18
N LEU A 45 -12.25 -1.34 4.85
CA LEU A 45 -13.01 -0.12 4.57
C LEU A 45 -14.05 0.11 5.67
N VAL A 46 -14.10 1.34 6.17
CA VAL A 46 -15.10 1.80 7.14
C VAL A 46 -15.87 2.94 6.50
N GLU A 47 -17.20 2.83 6.48
CA GLU A 47 -18.09 3.87 5.96
C GLU A 47 -17.88 5.20 6.72
N GLY A 48 -17.80 6.32 5.99
CA GLY A 48 -17.55 7.64 6.54
C GLY A 48 -16.08 7.95 6.85
N ILE A 49 -15.18 6.95 6.71
CA ILE A 49 -13.73 7.14 6.82
C ILE A 49 -13.09 6.93 5.45
N HIS A 50 -13.28 5.77 4.85
CA HIS A 50 -12.62 5.38 3.60
C HIS A 50 -13.49 5.57 2.36
N TYR A 51 -14.80 5.73 2.55
CA TYR A 51 -15.76 6.05 1.50
C TYR A 51 -17.00 6.74 2.08
N TYR A 52 -17.69 7.53 1.26
CA TYR A 52 -18.94 8.17 1.64
C TYR A 52 -20.16 7.29 1.32
N PRO A 53 -21.28 7.41 2.07
CA PRO A 53 -22.47 6.56 1.88
C PRO A 53 -23.10 6.61 0.49
N ASN A 54 -22.87 7.69 -0.27
CA ASN A 54 -23.41 7.91 -1.62
C ASN A 54 -22.57 7.26 -2.73
N ILE A 55 -21.45 6.63 -2.41
CA ILE A 55 -20.62 5.95 -3.40
C ILE A 55 -21.31 4.67 -3.85
N ALA A 56 -21.27 4.38 -5.15
CA ALA A 56 -21.84 3.18 -5.73
C ALA A 56 -21.22 1.90 -5.12
N PRO A 57 -22.02 0.91 -4.75
CA PRO A 57 -21.54 -0.32 -4.08
C PRO A 57 -20.44 -1.04 -4.87
N GLU A 58 -20.52 -1.03 -6.21
CA GLU A 58 -19.53 -1.63 -7.09
C GLU A 58 -18.16 -0.98 -6.96
N ARG A 59 -18.11 0.36 -6.80
CA ARG A 59 -16.85 1.11 -6.60
C ARG A 59 -16.27 0.87 -5.20
N ILE A 60 -17.13 0.72 -4.19
CA ILE A 60 -16.70 0.38 -2.83
C ILE A 60 -16.02 -1.00 -2.83
N ALA A 61 -16.68 -1.98 -3.45
CA ALA A 61 -16.15 -3.33 -3.57
C ALA A 61 -14.82 -3.37 -4.35
N ALA A 62 -14.75 -2.65 -5.46
CA ALA A 62 -13.53 -2.53 -6.25
C ALA A 62 -12.39 -1.89 -5.43
N LYS A 63 -12.65 -0.80 -4.69
CA LYS A 63 -11.67 -0.16 -3.81
C LYS A 63 -11.15 -1.14 -2.76
N LEU A 64 -12.04 -1.89 -2.11
CA LEU A 64 -11.66 -2.86 -1.07
C LEU A 64 -10.66 -3.90 -1.60
N LEU A 65 -10.92 -4.48 -2.76
CA LEU A 65 -10.00 -5.43 -3.36
C LEU A 65 -8.70 -4.75 -3.80
N LYS A 66 -8.78 -3.59 -4.48
CA LYS A 66 -7.62 -2.91 -5.04
C LYS A 66 -6.61 -2.44 -3.99
N ARG A 67 -7.05 -2.04 -2.79
CA ARG A 67 -6.16 -1.72 -1.67
C ARG A 67 -5.27 -2.91 -1.32
N ASN A 68 -5.89 -4.05 -1.08
CA ASN A 68 -5.18 -5.30 -0.78
C ASN A 68 -4.27 -5.76 -1.94
N LEU A 69 -4.67 -5.51 -3.19
CA LEU A 69 -3.82 -5.78 -4.36
C LEU A 69 -2.58 -4.89 -4.38
N SER A 70 -2.68 -3.68 -3.84
CA SER A 70 -1.56 -2.74 -3.71
C SER A 70 -0.48 -3.27 -2.77
N ASP A 71 -0.87 -3.89 -1.64
CA ASP A 71 0.07 -4.55 -0.73
C ASP A 71 0.84 -5.69 -1.44
N ILE A 72 0.12 -6.54 -2.20
CA ILE A 72 0.77 -7.60 -2.98
C ILE A 72 1.71 -7.02 -4.05
N ALA A 73 1.34 -5.90 -4.68
CA ALA A 73 2.19 -5.22 -5.65
C ALA A 73 3.48 -4.69 -5.00
N ALA A 74 3.39 -4.11 -3.80
CA ALA A 74 4.53 -3.63 -3.03
C ALA A 74 5.52 -4.75 -2.66
N MET A 75 5.02 -5.97 -2.47
CA MET A 75 5.86 -7.14 -2.23
C MET A 75 6.41 -7.78 -3.53
N GLY A 76 6.01 -7.30 -4.71
CA GLY A 76 6.37 -7.89 -6.00
C GLY A 76 5.71 -9.25 -6.27
N GLY A 77 4.62 -9.55 -5.57
CA GLY A 77 3.90 -10.81 -5.62
C GLY A 77 2.84 -10.89 -6.72
N VAL A 78 2.22 -12.07 -6.79
CA VAL A 78 1.05 -12.37 -7.63
C VAL A 78 -0.11 -12.70 -6.71
N PRO A 79 -1.20 -11.91 -6.68
CA PRO A 79 -2.38 -12.21 -5.89
C PRO A 79 -3.07 -13.46 -6.42
N THR A 80 -3.75 -14.21 -5.56
CA THR A 80 -4.39 -15.48 -5.97
C THR A 80 -5.74 -15.70 -5.29
N TYR A 81 -5.83 -15.52 -3.98
CA TYR A 81 -7.05 -15.78 -3.21
C TYR A 81 -7.42 -14.61 -2.31
N ALA A 82 -8.71 -14.45 -2.05
CA ALA A 82 -9.18 -13.49 -1.07
C ALA A 82 -10.35 -14.04 -0.24
N LEU A 83 -10.47 -13.51 0.99
CA LEU A 83 -11.56 -13.78 1.93
C LEU A 83 -12.18 -12.44 2.31
N LEU A 84 -13.52 -12.34 2.26
CA LEU A 84 -14.25 -11.13 2.60
C LEU A 84 -15.01 -11.31 3.91
N ALA A 85 -14.80 -10.43 4.89
CA ALA A 85 -15.69 -10.28 6.04
C ALA A 85 -16.41 -8.92 5.95
N LEU A 86 -17.74 -8.95 5.98
CA LEU A 86 -18.60 -7.77 5.87
C LEU A 86 -19.55 -7.70 7.07
N ALA A 87 -19.45 -6.63 7.85
CA ALA A 87 -20.38 -6.29 8.90
C ALA A 87 -21.23 -5.08 8.47
N SER A 88 -22.57 -5.27 8.37
CA SER A 88 -23.48 -4.24 7.86
C SER A 88 -24.85 -4.34 8.55
N ASN A 89 -25.53 -3.21 8.66
CA ASN A 89 -26.94 -3.18 9.06
C ASN A 89 -27.91 -2.99 7.88
N ARG A 90 -27.40 -3.08 6.65
CA ARG A 90 -28.20 -2.91 5.44
C ARG A 90 -29.16 -4.10 5.28
N SER A 91 -30.40 -3.80 4.85
CA SER A 91 -31.38 -4.78 4.42
C SER A 91 -31.71 -4.69 2.92
N ASP A 92 -30.89 -3.96 2.17
CA ASP A 92 -31.08 -3.70 0.74
C ASP A 92 -30.36 -4.77 -0.11
N ASP A 93 -31.11 -5.77 -0.54
CA ASP A 93 -30.61 -6.84 -1.44
C ASP A 93 -29.99 -6.27 -2.72
N GLN A 94 -30.48 -5.13 -3.24
CA GLN A 94 -29.94 -4.53 -4.46
C GLN A 94 -28.53 -3.98 -4.21
N TRP A 95 -28.30 -3.40 -3.03
CA TRP A 95 -26.98 -2.93 -2.63
C TRP A 95 -25.97 -4.09 -2.56
N PHE A 96 -26.34 -5.19 -1.88
CA PHE A 96 -25.49 -6.38 -1.79
C PHE A 96 -25.20 -6.99 -3.17
N ASN A 97 -26.20 -7.13 -4.02
CA ASN A 97 -26.02 -7.64 -5.37
C ASN A 97 -25.02 -6.81 -6.17
N LYS A 98 -25.14 -5.49 -6.12
CA LYS A 98 -24.21 -4.58 -6.80
C LYS A 98 -22.80 -4.65 -6.21
N PHE A 99 -22.68 -4.71 -4.88
CA PHE A 99 -21.39 -4.84 -4.20
C PHE A 99 -20.66 -6.12 -4.64
N TYR A 100 -21.32 -7.27 -4.57
CA TYR A 100 -20.70 -8.54 -4.96
C TYR A 100 -20.45 -8.64 -6.47
N GLN A 101 -21.26 -8.04 -7.32
CA GLN A 101 -20.97 -7.92 -8.75
C GLN A 101 -19.73 -7.07 -9.03
N GLY A 102 -19.57 -5.96 -8.31
CA GLY A 102 -18.38 -5.12 -8.40
C GLY A 102 -17.13 -5.85 -7.93
N LEU A 103 -17.23 -6.57 -6.80
CA LEU A 103 -16.13 -7.37 -6.28
C LEU A 103 -15.71 -8.48 -7.28
N GLU A 104 -16.67 -9.21 -7.81
CA GLU A 104 -16.44 -10.30 -8.78
C GLU A 104 -15.79 -9.77 -10.07
N LYS A 105 -16.30 -8.66 -10.58
CA LYS A 105 -15.74 -8.03 -11.78
C LYS A 105 -14.26 -7.65 -11.60
N GLU A 106 -13.93 -7.04 -10.47
CA GLU A 106 -12.55 -6.63 -10.18
C GLU A 106 -11.66 -7.84 -9.87
N ALA A 107 -12.17 -8.84 -9.12
CA ALA A 107 -11.47 -10.09 -8.83
C ALA A 107 -11.11 -10.85 -10.12
N ARG A 108 -12.05 -10.95 -11.06
CA ARG A 108 -11.82 -11.55 -12.38
C ARG A 108 -10.76 -10.78 -13.19
N ARG A 109 -10.77 -9.45 -13.12
CA ARG A 109 -9.77 -8.61 -13.81
C ARG A 109 -8.35 -8.92 -13.39
N TRP A 110 -8.17 -9.25 -12.11
CA TRP A 110 -6.85 -9.50 -11.50
C TRP A 110 -6.55 -10.99 -11.25
N ASP A 111 -7.40 -11.88 -11.77
CA ASP A 111 -7.27 -13.33 -11.60
C ASP A 111 -7.22 -13.76 -10.12
N VAL A 112 -8.07 -13.14 -9.29
CA VAL A 112 -8.20 -13.45 -7.86
C VAL A 112 -9.48 -14.23 -7.61
N SER A 113 -9.38 -15.34 -6.89
CA SER A 113 -10.54 -16.12 -6.45
C SER A 113 -10.99 -15.69 -5.06
N ILE A 114 -12.25 -15.26 -4.94
CA ILE A 114 -12.89 -15.06 -3.62
C ILE A 114 -13.28 -16.43 -3.09
N CYS A 115 -12.51 -16.96 -2.13
CA CYS A 115 -12.63 -18.35 -1.69
C CYS A 115 -13.45 -18.54 -0.41
N GLY A 116 -13.99 -17.46 0.16
CA GLY A 116 -14.83 -17.50 1.36
C GLY A 116 -14.98 -16.16 2.05
N GLY A 117 -15.55 -16.19 3.24
CA GLY A 117 -15.74 -14.99 4.05
C GLY A 117 -16.82 -15.15 5.10
N ASP A 118 -17.24 -14.02 5.66
CA ASP A 118 -18.29 -13.93 6.67
C ASP A 118 -19.19 -12.73 6.42
N LEU A 119 -20.48 -12.86 6.76
CA LEU A 119 -21.44 -11.77 6.69
C LEU A 119 -22.14 -11.65 8.06
N SER A 120 -21.91 -10.55 8.74
CA SER A 120 -22.46 -10.27 10.06
C SER A 120 -23.44 -9.10 10.03
N SER A 121 -24.53 -9.20 10.78
CA SER A 121 -25.49 -8.12 10.95
C SER A 121 -25.08 -7.22 12.10
N LEU A 122 -25.08 -5.90 11.87
CA LEU A 122 -24.88 -4.90 12.91
C LEU A 122 -26.21 -4.58 13.62
N PRO A 123 -26.23 -4.38 14.96
CA PRO A 123 -27.45 -4.40 15.76
C PRO A 123 -28.29 -3.13 15.73
N ALA A 124 -27.81 -2.02 15.16
CA ALA A 124 -28.49 -0.73 15.27
C ALA A 124 -28.47 0.07 13.96
N GLU A 125 -29.51 0.87 13.74
CA GLU A 125 -29.50 1.92 12.73
C GLU A 125 -28.39 2.96 13.02
N GLY A 126 -27.79 3.51 11.96
CA GLY A 126 -26.72 4.52 12.06
C GLY A 126 -25.34 3.97 12.39
N VAL A 127 -25.17 2.67 12.60
CA VAL A 127 -23.84 2.04 12.68
C VAL A 127 -23.25 1.96 11.28
N LYS A 128 -21.95 2.25 11.19
CA LYS A 128 -21.21 2.29 9.93
C LYS A 128 -20.85 0.89 9.47
N ASP A 129 -20.97 0.63 8.17
CA ASP A 129 -20.50 -0.63 7.59
C ASP A 129 -18.98 -0.76 7.75
N VAL A 130 -18.54 -1.96 8.04
CA VAL A 130 -17.13 -2.34 8.11
C VAL A 130 -16.89 -3.56 7.23
N MET A 131 -15.92 -3.44 6.36
CA MET A 131 -15.54 -4.50 5.42
C MET A 131 -14.06 -4.78 5.57
N SER A 132 -13.70 -6.04 5.75
CA SER A 132 -12.31 -6.51 5.79
C SER A 132 -12.10 -7.50 4.67
N LEU A 133 -11.03 -7.34 3.90
CA LEU A 133 -10.66 -8.33 2.90
C LEU A 133 -9.23 -8.80 3.22
N THR A 134 -9.06 -10.10 3.36
CA THR A 134 -7.75 -10.72 3.43
C THR A 134 -7.37 -11.17 2.04
N ILE A 135 -6.19 -10.74 1.58
CA ILE A 135 -5.59 -11.17 0.31
C ILE A 135 -4.44 -12.14 0.55
N LEU A 136 -4.38 -13.16 -0.26
CA LEU A 136 -3.28 -14.11 -0.32
C LEU A 136 -2.66 -14.07 -1.71
N GLY A 137 -1.32 -14.00 -1.74
CA GLY A 137 -0.55 -13.99 -2.98
C GLY A 137 0.72 -14.81 -2.81
N PHE A 138 1.48 -14.94 -3.89
CA PHE A 138 2.73 -15.71 -3.89
C PHE A 138 3.85 -14.96 -4.60
N CYS A 139 5.07 -15.19 -4.14
CA CYS A 139 6.29 -14.83 -4.85
C CYS A 139 7.32 -15.97 -4.73
N PRO A 140 8.37 -16.02 -5.55
CA PRO A 140 9.45 -16.98 -5.37
C PRO A 140 10.13 -16.81 -4.01
N LEU A 141 10.60 -17.90 -3.42
CA LEU A 141 11.26 -17.89 -2.11
C LEU A 141 12.42 -16.89 -2.08
N GLY A 142 12.44 -16.04 -1.05
CA GLY A 142 13.44 -15.00 -0.84
C GLY A 142 13.38 -13.83 -1.86
N ARG A 143 12.26 -13.65 -2.58
CA ARG A 143 12.08 -12.59 -3.58
C ARG A 143 11.04 -11.54 -3.19
N ALA A 144 10.43 -11.65 -2.04
CA ALA A 144 9.57 -10.59 -1.53
C ALA A 144 10.39 -9.29 -1.36
N CYS A 145 9.86 -8.19 -1.85
CA CYS A 145 10.44 -6.87 -1.60
C CYS A 145 10.06 -6.42 -0.19
N LEU A 146 11.06 -6.12 0.63
CA LEU A 146 10.86 -5.75 2.03
C LEU A 146 11.32 -4.33 2.27
N ARG A 147 10.58 -3.56 3.05
CA ARG A 147 10.95 -2.19 3.44
C ARG A 147 12.37 -2.11 4.04
N ALA A 148 12.84 -3.18 4.67
CA ALA A 148 14.14 -3.27 5.34
C ALA A 148 15.33 -3.52 4.40
N ASN A 149 15.11 -3.73 3.10
CA ASN A 149 16.15 -4.14 2.16
C ASN A 149 16.82 -2.99 1.38
N ALA A 150 16.48 -1.73 1.65
CA ALA A 150 17.17 -0.58 1.05
C ALA A 150 18.63 -0.52 1.52
N LYS A 151 19.51 -0.03 0.66
CA LYS A 151 20.97 0.08 0.91
C LYS A 151 21.43 1.52 0.81
N PRO A 152 22.51 1.89 1.54
CA PRO A 152 23.13 3.21 1.35
C PRO A 152 23.57 3.40 -0.10
N GLY A 153 23.19 4.52 -0.72
CA GLY A 153 23.45 4.83 -2.11
C GLY A 153 22.30 4.47 -3.05
N ASP A 154 21.31 3.71 -2.62
CA ASP A 154 20.15 3.41 -3.44
C ASP A 154 19.35 4.67 -3.77
N LEU A 155 18.87 4.75 -5.00
CA LEU A 155 17.97 5.79 -5.47
C LEU A 155 16.53 5.42 -5.12
N LEU A 156 15.74 6.39 -4.65
CA LEU A 156 14.31 6.23 -4.46
C LEU A 156 13.57 6.63 -5.73
N TYR A 157 12.79 5.70 -6.27
CA TYR A 157 11.88 5.92 -7.38
C TYR A 157 10.44 5.84 -6.92
N ALA A 158 9.57 6.50 -7.69
CA ALA A 158 8.12 6.47 -7.51
C ALA A 158 7.43 6.20 -8.84
N THR A 159 6.31 5.49 -8.79
CA THR A 159 5.38 5.36 -9.92
C THR A 159 4.31 6.46 -9.86
N GLY A 160 3.74 6.82 -11.00
CA GLY A 160 2.53 7.64 -11.14
C GLY A 160 2.62 9.08 -10.60
N PHE A 161 1.55 9.52 -9.92
CA PHE A 161 1.35 10.89 -9.45
C PHE A 161 0.75 10.92 -8.04
N PHE A 162 1.05 11.95 -7.25
CA PHE A 162 0.72 12.04 -5.84
C PHE A 162 -0.16 13.25 -5.49
N GLY A 163 -0.94 13.08 -4.42
CA GLY A 163 -1.80 14.09 -3.82
C GLY A 163 -3.14 14.27 -4.52
N ASN A 164 -4.04 15.00 -3.87
CA ASN A 164 -5.41 15.25 -4.37
C ASN A 164 -6.21 13.96 -4.67
N SER A 165 -5.86 12.85 -4.03
CA SER A 165 -6.44 11.53 -4.31
C SER A 165 -7.94 11.47 -3.99
N LEU A 166 -8.35 12.09 -2.88
CA LEU A 166 -9.74 12.13 -2.44
C LEU A 166 -10.62 13.00 -3.35
N HIS A 167 -10.21 14.24 -3.63
CA HIS A 167 -11.01 15.17 -4.44
C HIS A 167 -11.09 14.80 -5.91
N SER A 168 -10.07 14.15 -6.44
CA SER A 168 -10.06 13.63 -7.82
C SER A 168 -10.78 12.28 -7.96
N GLU A 169 -11.27 11.71 -6.87
CA GLU A 169 -11.80 10.34 -6.78
C GLU A 169 -10.79 9.24 -7.16
N HIS A 170 -9.51 9.58 -7.32
CA HIS A 170 -8.47 8.60 -7.64
C HIS A 170 -8.45 7.45 -6.62
N HIS A 171 -8.66 7.75 -5.34
CA HIS A 171 -8.72 6.76 -4.27
C HIS A 171 -9.79 5.65 -4.46
N LEU A 172 -10.78 5.88 -5.34
CA LEU A 172 -11.78 4.89 -5.73
C LEU A 172 -11.40 4.18 -7.05
N ASP A 173 -10.75 4.90 -7.98
CA ASP A 173 -10.56 4.45 -9.36
C ASP A 173 -9.11 4.09 -9.73
N PHE A 174 -8.18 4.13 -8.77
CA PHE A 174 -6.77 3.77 -9.02
C PHE A 174 -6.61 2.36 -9.60
N THR A 175 -5.51 2.13 -10.27
CA THR A 175 -5.11 0.81 -10.78
C THR A 175 -3.94 0.29 -9.95
N PRO A 176 -4.07 -0.85 -9.26
CA PRO A 176 -2.97 -1.47 -8.52
C PRO A 176 -1.76 -1.73 -9.41
N ARG A 177 -0.57 -1.45 -8.92
CA ARG A 177 0.69 -1.52 -9.68
C ARG A 177 1.29 -2.94 -9.71
N LEU A 178 0.44 -3.97 -9.87
CA LEU A 178 0.86 -5.38 -9.88
C LEU A 178 1.86 -5.71 -10.99
N PRO A 179 1.65 -5.32 -12.26
CA PRO A 179 2.62 -5.59 -13.32
C PRO A 179 3.95 -4.90 -13.07
N GLU A 180 3.92 -3.63 -12.61
CA GLU A 180 5.10 -2.84 -12.28
C GLU A 180 5.84 -3.44 -11.08
N GLY A 181 5.14 -3.78 -10.00
CA GLY A 181 5.73 -4.39 -8.80
C GLY A 181 6.43 -5.71 -9.11
N LYS A 182 5.78 -6.59 -9.86
CA LYS A 182 6.36 -7.86 -10.31
C LYS A 182 7.60 -7.67 -11.18
N PHE A 183 7.57 -6.70 -12.11
CA PHE A 183 8.72 -6.36 -12.96
C PHE A 183 9.90 -5.84 -12.13
N LEU A 184 9.63 -4.95 -11.18
CA LEU A 184 10.62 -4.36 -10.29
C LEU A 184 11.28 -5.42 -9.40
N ALA A 185 10.49 -6.23 -8.71
CA ALA A 185 10.97 -7.30 -7.83
C ALA A 185 11.83 -8.33 -8.56
N LYS A 186 11.49 -8.64 -9.81
CA LYS A 186 12.24 -9.60 -10.60
C LYS A 186 13.63 -9.11 -10.98
N ASN A 187 13.79 -7.79 -11.27
CA ASN A 187 14.93 -7.31 -12.02
C ASN A 187 15.72 -6.19 -11.31
N PHE A 188 15.10 -5.37 -10.45
CA PHE A 188 15.68 -4.07 -10.07
C PHE A 188 15.63 -3.75 -8.59
N SER A 189 14.60 -4.17 -7.87
CA SER A 189 14.35 -3.76 -6.49
C SER A 189 14.22 -4.94 -5.55
N SER A 190 14.68 -4.75 -4.32
CA SER A 190 14.42 -5.64 -3.19
C SER A 190 13.70 -4.91 -2.03
N ALA A 191 13.50 -3.58 -2.16
CA ALA A 191 12.80 -2.77 -1.18
C ALA A 191 11.73 -1.92 -1.87
N MET A 192 10.48 -2.18 -1.53
CA MET A 192 9.30 -1.44 -2.01
C MET A 192 8.31 -1.20 -0.87
N ILE A 193 7.39 -0.30 -1.10
CA ILE A 193 6.18 -0.01 -0.31
C ILE A 193 5.16 0.61 -1.25
N ASP A 194 3.87 0.43 -1.00
CA ASP A 194 2.86 1.26 -1.63
C ASP A 194 2.63 2.58 -0.85
N VAL A 195 1.97 3.54 -1.49
CA VAL A 195 1.64 4.83 -0.86
C VAL A 195 0.17 4.85 -0.50
N SER A 196 -0.13 4.39 0.71
CA SER A 196 -1.48 4.35 1.28
C SER A 196 -1.73 5.48 2.29
N ASP A 197 -0.74 5.82 3.11
CA ASP A 197 -0.88 6.84 4.17
C ASP A 197 -0.31 8.22 3.78
N GLY A 198 0.52 8.27 2.76
CA GLY A 198 1.12 9.48 2.21
C GLY A 198 2.60 9.29 1.91
N LEU A 199 3.06 9.89 0.81
CA LEU A 199 4.41 9.69 0.28
C LEU A 199 5.49 9.88 1.35
N LEU A 200 5.40 10.92 2.16
CA LEU A 200 6.43 11.21 3.17
C LEU A 200 6.46 10.16 4.28
N LEU A 201 5.27 9.74 4.77
CA LEU A 201 5.18 8.74 5.82
C LEU A 201 5.70 7.38 5.32
N ASP A 202 5.24 6.95 4.14
CA ASP A 202 5.59 5.65 3.58
C ASP A 202 7.07 5.58 3.15
N ALA A 203 7.61 6.65 2.55
CA ALA A 203 9.05 6.76 2.30
C ALA A 203 9.89 6.70 3.59
N SER A 204 9.38 7.31 4.67
CA SER A 204 10.05 7.27 5.99
C SER A 204 10.05 5.86 6.60
N ARG A 205 9.03 5.03 6.28
CA ARG A 205 8.97 3.62 6.71
C ARG A 205 10.09 2.78 6.08
N ILE A 206 10.37 2.97 4.77
CA ILE A 206 11.55 2.33 4.14
C ILE A 206 12.84 2.78 4.84
N ALA A 207 13.02 4.09 5.01
CA ALA A 207 14.22 4.64 5.65
C ALA A 207 14.42 4.09 7.06
N LYS A 208 13.36 4.04 7.86
CA LYS A 208 13.39 3.51 9.24
C LYS A 208 13.66 2.01 9.27
N ALA A 209 12.95 1.23 8.46
CA ALA A 209 13.09 -0.23 8.42
C ALA A 209 14.50 -0.65 7.98
N SER A 210 15.12 0.12 7.08
CA SER A 210 16.47 -0.11 6.57
C SER A 210 17.58 0.55 7.41
N ASN A 211 17.24 1.29 8.48
CA ASN A 211 18.18 2.06 9.30
C ASN A 211 19.00 3.08 8.48
N LEU A 212 18.34 3.80 7.58
CA LEU A 212 18.95 4.77 6.65
C LEU A 212 18.36 6.16 6.81
N ALA A 213 19.11 7.16 6.35
CA ALA A 213 18.61 8.49 6.06
C ALA A 213 18.12 8.55 4.61
N LEU A 214 17.04 9.30 4.38
CA LEU A 214 16.49 9.56 3.06
C LEU A 214 16.57 11.06 2.75
N ILE A 215 17.07 11.39 1.57
CA ILE A 215 17.02 12.73 1.00
C ILE A 215 15.99 12.72 -0.12
N LEU A 216 14.92 13.53 0.01
CA LEU A 216 13.88 13.70 -1.00
C LEU A 216 14.14 14.97 -1.83
N ASP A 217 14.02 14.83 -3.14
CA ASP A 217 13.92 15.95 -4.07
C ASP A 217 12.45 16.33 -4.26
N LEU A 218 12.00 17.32 -3.49
CA LEU A 218 10.60 17.76 -3.51
C LEU A 218 10.19 18.32 -4.89
N SER A 219 11.14 18.85 -5.67
CA SER A 219 10.88 19.40 -7.01
C SER A 219 10.66 18.31 -8.06
N ALA A 220 11.15 17.11 -7.81
CA ALA A 220 10.99 15.96 -8.70
C ALA A 220 9.66 15.18 -8.47
N ILE A 221 8.99 15.39 -7.34
CA ILE A 221 7.76 14.66 -7.02
C ILE A 221 6.66 14.99 -8.03
N PRO A 222 6.13 13.99 -8.75
CA PRO A 222 5.08 14.22 -9.73
C PRO A 222 3.73 14.49 -9.05
N LEU A 223 3.18 15.67 -9.27
CA LEU A 223 1.90 16.09 -8.69
C LEU A 223 0.72 15.69 -9.56
N ARG A 224 -0.32 15.12 -8.97
CA ARG A 224 -1.62 14.92 -9.61
C ARG A 224 -2.24 16.29 -9.89
N SER A 225 -3.08 16.36 -10.92
CA SER A 225 -3.81 17.60 -11.26
C SER A 225 -4.56 18.15 -10.03
N GLY A 226 -4.33 19.42 -9.72
CA GLY A 226 -4.90 20.10 -8.56
C GLY A 226 -4.19 19.83 -7.22
N ALA A 227 -3.14 19.01 -7.19
CA ALA A 227 -2.31 18.81 -6.00
C ALA A 227 -1.23 19.88 -5.87
N ASP A 228 -0.86 20.18 -4.63
CA ASP A 228 0.37 20.86 -4.28
C ASP A 228 1.36 19.89 -3.60
N ILE A 229 2.55 20.37 -3.28
CA ILE A 229 3.58 19.52 -2.66
C ILE A 229 3.16 19.01 -1.27
N ASN A 230 2.38 19.76 -0.51
CA ASN A 230 1.95 19.33 0.82
C ASN A 230 0.93 18.20 0.70
N SER A 231 -0.05 18.33 -0.21
CA SER A 231 -1.01 17.27 -0.50
C SER A 231 -0.32 16.01 -1.04
N ALA A 232 0.66 16.15 -1.94
CA ALA A 232 1.44 15.03 -2.44
C ALA A 232 2.22 14.29 -1.34
N LEU A 233 2.72 15.02 -0.34
CA LEU A 233 3.45 14.42 0.78
C LEU A 233 2.54 13.73 1.80
N SER A 234 1.28 14.16 1.98
CA SER A 234 0.50 13.81 3.17
C SER A 234 -0.95 13.35 2.96
N ASP A 235 -1.52 13.42 1.76
CA ASP A 235 -2.93 13.06 1.58
C ASP A 235 -3.18 11.55 1.71
N GLY A 236 -2.28 10.74 1.19
CA GLY A 236 -2.45 9.28 1.14
C GLY A 236 -3.44 8.79 0.09
N GLU A 237 -3.71 7.49 0.12
CA GLU A 237 -4.58 6.78 -0.82
C GLU A 237 -4.21 6.99 -2.30
N ASP A 238 -2.90 7.20 -2.59
CA ASP A 238 -2.38 7.30 -3.95
C ASP A 238 -2.19 5.93 -4.61
N TYR A 239 -1.87 4.90 -3.80
CA TYR A 239 -1.66 3.51 -4.23
C TYR A 239 -0.66 3.38 -5.40
N GLU A 240 0.37 4.22 -5.35
CA GLU A 240 1.56 4.14 -6.19
C GLU A 240 2.68 3.42 -5.44
N LEU A 241 3.70 2.93 -6.15
CA LEU A 241 4.85 2.29 -5.52
C LEU A 241 5.99 3.26 -5.28
N LEU A 242 6.60 3.19 -4.09
CA LEU A 242 7.94 3.68 -3.80
C LEU A 242 8.89 2.49 -3.74
N PHE A 243 10.02 2.59 -4.40
CA PHE A 243 10.98 1.48 -4.45
C PHE A 243 12.41 1.97 -4.61
N THR A 244 13.35 1.11 -4.22
CA THR A 244 14.78 1.43 -4.29
C THR A 244 15.44 0.76 -5.46
N VAL A 245 16.41 1.46 -6.07
CA VAL A 245 17.21 0.94 -7.17
C VAL A 245 18.67 1.31 -6.96
N SER A 246 19.59 0.34 -7.10
CA SER A 246 21.01 0.66 -7.12
C SER A 246 21.32 1.60 -8.29
N PRO A 247 22.17 2.62 -8.09
CA PRO A 247 22.56 3.57 -9.15
C PRO A 247 23.06 2.87 -10.43
N THR A 248 23.67 1.69 -10.28
CA THR A 248 24.19 0.90 -11.43
C THR A 248 23.10 0.39 -12.35
N PHE A 249 21.87 0.29 -11.86
CA PHE A 249 20.72 -0.21 -12.63
C PHE A 249 19.74 0.89 -13.05
N SER A 250 19.94 2.15 -12.64
CA SER A 250 18.96 3.22 -12.89
C SER A 250 18.72 3.45 -14.39
N GLU A 251 19.78 3.60 -15.19
CA GLU A 251 19.63 3.78 -16.64
C GLU A 251 19.02 2.56 -17.34
N VAL A 252 19.33 1.36 -16.84
CA VAL A 252 18.76 0.13 -17.40
C VAL A 252 17.28 0.03 -17.09
N LEU A 253 16.87 0.39 -15.86
CA LEU A 253 15.46 0.49 -15.47
C LEU A 253 14.72 1.48 -16.37
N GLU A 254 15.21 2.72 -16.47
CA GLU A 254 14.54 3.79 -17.25
C GLU A 254 14.37 3.40 -18.72
N ARG A 255 15.37 2.75 -19.33
CA ARG A 255 15.29 2.25 -20.72
C ARG A 255 14.33 1.08 -20.90
N ASN A 256 14.12 0.26 -19.88
CA ASN A 256 13.26 -0.93 -19.95
C ASN A 256 11.87 -0.69 -19.32
N TRP A 257 11.56 0.53 -18.90
CA TRP A 257 10.25 0.89 -18.35
C TRP A 257 9.22 1.01 -19.49
N ASN A 258 8.52 -0.08 -19.77
CA ASN A 258 7.54 -0.17 -20.85
C ASN A 258 6.10 -0.08 -20.36
N PHE A 259 5.87 0.59 -19.23
CA PHE A 259 4.55 0.85 -18.66
C PHE A 259 4.09 2.26 -18.99
N GLU A 260 2.78 2.48 -19.13
CA GLU A 260 2.19 3.81 -19.29
C GLU A 260 2.33 4.64 -18.00
N THR A 261 2.47 3.95 -16.86
CA THR A 261 2.68 4.56 -15.55
C THR A 261 3.99 5.36 -15.53
N LYS A 262 3.90 6.62 -15.11
CA LYS A 262 5.08 7.49 -14.99
C LYS A 262 6.08 6.89 -14.00
N LEU A 263 7.35 6.90 -14.36
CA LEU A 263 8.48 6.56 -13.51
C LEU A 263 9.25 7.83 -13.16
N THR A 264 9.54 8.06 -11.88
CA THR A 264 10.26 9.26 -11.45
C THR A 264 11.23 8.94 -10.33
N ARG A 265 12.49 9.35 -10.48
CA ARG A 265 13.47 9.35 -9.38
C ARG A 265 13.20 10.55 -8.48
N ILE A 266 12.95 10.31 -7.19
CA ILE A 266 12.53 11.33 -6.22
C ILE A 266 13.44 11.44 -5.00
N GLY A 267 14.49 10.59 -4.88
CA GLY A 267 15.34 10.65 -3.69
C GLY A 267 16.56 9.75 -3.74
N LEU A 268 17.28 9.77 -2.62
CA LEU A 268 18.52 9.01 -2.41
C LEU A 268 18.63 8.57 -0.94
N PHE A 269 18.96 7.31 -0.71
CA PHE A 269 19.25 6.76 0.61
C PHE A 269 20.73 6.93 0.96
N LYS A 270 21.00 7.28 2.23
CA LYS A 270 22.36 7.42 2.79
C LYS A 270 22.46 6.74 4.14
N SER A 271 23.68 6.48 4.59
CA SER A 271 23.92 6.12 5.98
C SER A 271 23.44 7.21 6.92
N GLY A 272 22.77 6.83 8.03
CA GLY A 272 22.19 7.75 8.99
C GLY A 272 20.72 7.48 9.26
N ALA A 273 19.99 8.48 9.72
CA ALA A 273 18.57 8.38 10.04
C ALA A 273 17.80 9.66 9.69
N GLY A 274 16.48 9.51 9.49
CA GLY A 274 15.57 10.62 9.23
C GLY A 274 15.32 10.87 7.75
N VAL A 275 14.44 11.85 7.47
CA VAL A 275 14.08 12.26 6.11
C VAL A 275 14.28 13.77 5.98
N THR A 276 15.06 14.17 4.98
CA THR A 276 15.34 15.58 4.69
C THR A 276 15.05 15.90 3.23
N SER A 277 14.77 17.14 2.92
CA SER A 277 14.78 17.64 1.56
C SER A 277 16.19 17.88 1.05
N SER A 278 16.35 18.09 -0.25
CA SER A 278 17.65 18.36 -0.90
C SER A 278 18.36 19.60 -0.35
N ASP A 279 17.60 20.58 0.19
CA ASP A 279 18.12 21.78 0.85
C ASP A 279 18.48 21.57 2.34
N GLY A 280 18.34 20.34 2.86
CA GLY A 280 18.71 19.95 4.22
C GLY A 280 17.61 20.15 5.27
N ARG A 281 16.41 20.60 4.91
CA ARG A 281 15.29 20.75 5.84
C ARG A 281 14.78 19.39 6.31
N ASN A 282 14.62 19.20 7.62
CA ASN A 282 14.01 17.99 8.19
C ASN A 282 12.50 17.96 7.87
N LEU A 283 12.06 16.96 7.10
CA LEU A 283 10.68 16.85 6.64
C LEU A 283 9.75 16.20 7.67
N LEU A 284 10.28 15.48 8.66
CA LEU A 284 9.49 14.86 9.72
C LEU A 284 9.15 15.82 10.86
N LYS A 285 9.66 17.06 10.83
CA LYS A 285 9.39 18.09 11.84
C LYS A 285 8.57 19.21 11.23
N GLY A 286 7.37 19.43 11.81
CA GLY A 286 6.51 20.59 11.46
C GLY A 286 5.69 20.44 10.18
N LEU A 287 5.72 19.27 9.52
CA LEU A 287 4.83 18.93 8.42
C LEU A 287 3.85 17.83 8.85
N LYS A 288 2.66 17.81 8.23
CA LYS A 288 1.80 16.64 8.27
C LYS A 288 2.48 15.56 7.43
N THR A 289 2.83 14.44 8.04
CA THR A 289 3.60 13.38 7.37
C THR A 289 2.74 12.40 6.59
N GLY A 290 1.46 12.28 6.97
CA GLY A 290 0.53 11.33 6.38
C GLY A 290 -0.72 11.17 7.24
N TYR A 291 -1.53 10.16 6.91
CA TYR A 291 -2.70 9.76 7.68
C TYR A 291 -2.27 8.83 8.83
N GLU A 292 -2.79 9.07 10.01
CA GLU A 292 -2.66 8.17 11.18
C GLU A 292 -4.05 8.00 11.80
N HIS A 293 -4.45 6.77 12.08
CA HIS A 293 -5.68 6.51 12.84
C HIS A 293 -5.53 7.06 14.26
N HIS A 294 -6.42 7.98 14.63
CA HIS A 294 -6.50 8.52 15.98
C HIS A 294 -7.75 7.99 16.66
N ASN A 295 -7.59 7.39 17.83
CA ASN A 295 -8.68 7.24 18.76
C ASN A 295 -8.93 8.63 19.40
N ASN A 296 -9.97 9.34 18.99
CA ASN A 296 -10.50 10.50 19.70
C ASN A 296 -11.12 10.09 21.02
#